data_cff454e29546d9750453566f341530d4
#
_entry.id   cff454e29546d9750453566f341530d4
#
_cell.length_a   1.000
_cell.length_b   1.000
_cell.length_c   1.000
_cell.angle_alpha   90.00
_cell.angle_beta   90.00
_cell.angle_gamma   90.00
#
_symmetry.space_group_name_H-M   'P 1'
#
loop_
_entity.id
_entity.type
_entity.pdbx_description
1 polymer ?
#
loop_
_entity_poly.entity_id
_entity_poly.type
_entity_poly.pdbx_seq_one_letter_code
_entity_poly.pdbx_strand_id
1 'polypeptide(L)'
;MPFFTIILYLCRQNRMIMQESKEISDYKKNLRGSILETAMHAFAKKGIRAVKMDDVAAALGISKRTLYEIFETKELLLSEGIRKYYAERQDYYRRVTQQCKNVMEVLVAIYRIKVDEFRKTNPQFYADMDKYPKVARFLNQQNQQTHKDMLKFMERGIYEGYFRDDVNYELAWLLFDALGKYVMVNQLYRQYTIEEIFQNLVFVTMRGLCTEKGVKALDKIV
;
A
#
# COMPACT_ATOMS: atom_id res chain seq x y z
N MET A 1 39.46 1.59 51.29
CA MET A 1 38.04 1.41 50.90
C MET A 1 37.53 2.34 49.81
N PRO A 2 38.19 2.64 48.74
CA PRO A 2 37.50 3.51 47.77
C PRO A 2 37.35 2.91 46.38
N PHE A 3 38.08 1.87 46.01
CA PHE A 3 38.08 1.43 44.63
C PHE A 3 36.77 0.68 44.22
N PHE A 4 36.22 -0.17 45.08
CA PHE A 4 35.02 -0.91 44.82
C PHE A 4 33.74 -0.05 44.78
N THR A 5 33.72 1.00 45.61
CA THR A 5 32.60 1.97 45.65
C THR A 5 32.56 2.84 44.39
N ILE A 6 33.71 3.21 43.84
CA ILE A 6 33.82 3.96 42.57
C ILE A 6 33.37 3.10 41.38
N ILE A 7 33.75 1.83 41.34
CA ILE A 7 33.33 0.90 40.28
C ILE A 7 31.80 0.68 40.30
N LEU A 8 31.22 0.48 41.48
CA LEU A 8 29.76 0.33 41.63
C LEU A 8 29.01 1.60 41.24
N TYR A 9 29.56 2.78 41.55
CA TYR A 9 29.01 4.08 41.18
C TYR A 9 29.03 4.28 39.64
N LEU A 10 30.16 3.97 39.00
CA LEU A 10 30.32 4.02 37.54
C LEU A 10 29.44 3.03 36.80
N CYS A 11 29.29 1.77 37.33
CA CYS A 11 28.38 0.77 36.78
C CYS A 11 26.91 1.19 36.90
N ARG A 12 26.55 1.88 37.98
CA ARG A 12 25.18 2.40 38.19
C ARG A 12 24.88 3.57 37.27
N GLN A 13 25.83 4.50 37.09
CA GLN A 13 25.70 5.60 36.12
C GLN A 13 25.61 5.09 34.69
N ASN A 14 26.48 4.16 34.25
CA ASN A 14 26.41 3.57 32.93
C ASN A 14 25.06 2.87 32.67
N ARG A 15 24.50 2.17 33.66
CA ARG A 15 23.19 1.52 33.53
C ARG A 15 22.08 2.55 33.37
N MET A 16 22.11 3.67 34.12
CA MET A 16 21.12 4.76 33.99
C MET A 16 21.22 5.45 32.63
N ILE A 17 22.43 5.75 32.14
CA ILE A 17 22.66 6.35 30.83
C ILE A 17 22.18 5.41 29.68
N MET A 18 22.44 4.10 29.81
CA MET A 18 21.94 3.11 28.84
C MET A 18 20.41 2.98 28.88
N GLN A 19 19.79 3.06 30.02
CA GLN A 19 18.34 3.00 30.18
C GLN A 19 17.68 4.26 29.62
N GLU A 20 18.20 5.44 29.94
CA GLU A 20 17.73 6.73 29.40
C GLU A 20 17.89 6.82 27.88
N SER A 21 19.01 6.36 27.33
CA SER A 21 19.22 6.29 25.88
C SER A 21 18.26 5.34 25.18
N LYS A 22 17.89 4.24 25.81
CA LYS A 22 16.89 3.29 25.31
C LYS A 22 15.49 3.90 25.33
N GLU A 23 15.11 4.56 26.42
CA GLU A 23 13.80 5.23 26.55
C GLU A 23 13.64 6.35 25.51
N ILE A 24 14.70 7.16 25.29
CA ILE A 24 14.72 8.19 24.24
C ILE A 24 14.61 7.57 22.83
N SER A 25 15.30 6.45 22.61
CA SER A 25 15.22 5.71 21.34
C SER A 25 13.82 5.16 21.09
N ASP A 26 13.20 4.54 22.11
CA ASP A 26 11.86 3.98 22.03
C ASP A 26 10.80 5.10 21.86
N TYR A 27 10.95 6.22 22.55
CA TYR A 27 10.09 7.39 22.36
C TYR A 27 10.17 7.93 20.93
N LYS A 28 11.37 8.11 20.37
CA LYS A 28 11.56 8.58 18.99
C LYS A 28 10.95 7.60 17.98
N LYS A 29 11.11 6.31 18.20
CA LYS A 29 10.53 5.25 17.35
C LYS A 29 9.00 5.28 17.38
N ASN A 30 8.42 5.41 18.57
CA ASN A 30 6.96 5.49 18.74
C ASN A 30 6.41 6.77 18.11
N LEU A 31 7.05 7.92 18.34
CA LEU A 31 6.66 9.18 17.73
C LEU A 31 6.76 9.14 16.19
N ARG A 32 7.81 8.52 15.63
CA ARG A 32 7.94 8.30 14.20
C ARG A 32 6.77 7.47 13.64
N GLY A 33 6.36 6.43 14.34
CA GLY A 33 5.19 5.61 13.99
C GLY A 33 3.90 6.43 13.98
N SER A 34 3.67 7.23 15.02
CA SER A 34 2.48 8.10 15.13
C SER A 34 2.45 9.18 14.05
N ILE A 35 3.60 9.76 13.69
CA ILE A 35 3.70 10.73 12.59
C ILE A 35 3.33 10.07 11.26
N LEU A 36 3.85 8.87 10.97
CA LEU A 36 3.53 8.14 9.74
C LEU A 36 2.04 7.84 9.65
N GLU A 37 1.45 7.32 10.71
CA GLU A 37 0.03 6.95 10.75
C GLU A 37 -0.87 8.18 10.55
N THR A 38 -0.62 9.25 11.31
CA THR A 38 -1.38 10.50 11.21
C THR A 38 -1.27 11.13 9.83
N ALA A 39 -0.05 11.18 9.27
CA ALA A 39 0.17 11.73 7.95
C ALA A 39 -0.51 10.90 6.86
N MET A 40 -0.37 9.57 6.88
CA MET A 40 -0.97 8.69 5.88
C MET A 40 -2.50 8.74 5.94
N HIS A 41 -3.09 8.80 7.13
CA HIS A 41 -4.54 8.99 7.29
C HIS A 41 -4.99 10.33 6.70
N ALA A 42 -4.26 11.41 6.97
CA ALA A 42 -4.57 12.74 6.43
C ALA A 42 -4.43 12.76 4.89
N PHE A 43 -3.36 12.16 4.34
CA PHE A 43 -3.12 12.06 2.90
C PHE A 43 -4.23 11.25 2.21
N ALA A 44 -4.61 10.10 2.78
CA ALA A 44 -5.69 9.28 2.24
C ALA A 44 -7.04 10.01 2.24
N LYS A 45 -7.32 10.83 3.25
CA LYS A 45 -8.59 11.54 3.40
C LYS A 45 -8.70 12.80 2.56
N LYS A 46 -7.61 13.56 2.42
CA LYS A 46 -7.61 14.92 1.81
C LYS A 46 -6.85 15.00 0.48
N GLY A 47 -6.10 13.96 0.10
CA GLY A 47 -5.09 14.01 -0.96
C GLY A 47 -3.74 14.51 -0.43
N ILE A 48 -2.65 14.10 -1.09
CA ILE A 48 -1.30 14.37 -0.59
C ILE A 48 -0.98 15.87 -0.62
N ARG A 49 -1.33 16.56 -1.70
CA ARG A 49 -0.99 17.98 -1.88
C ARG A 49 -1.68 18.91 -0.89
N ALA A 50 -2.92 18.58 -0.51
CA ALA A 50 -3.72 19.41 0.39
C ALA A 50 -3.20 19.41 1.85
N VAL A 51 -2.44 18.40 2.26
CA VAL A 51 -1.93 18.27 3.63
C VAL A 51 -0.52 18.88 3.72
N LYS A 52 -0.29 19.80 4.65
CA LYS A 52 1.03 20.39 4.94
C LYS A 52 1.70 19.64 6.10
N MET A 53 3.04 19.73 6.20
CA MET A 53 3.78 19.20 7.36
C MET A 53 3.27 19.81 8.68
N ASP A 54 2.94 21.09 8.65
CA ASP A 54 2.38 21.81 9.79
C ASP A 54 1.05 21.23 10.30
N ASP A 55 0.20 20.75 9.37
CA ASP A 55 -1.07 20.12 9.72
C ASP A 55 -0.85 18.82 10.49
N VAL A 56 0.18 18.06 10.09
CA VAL A 56 0.57 16.81 10.78
C VAL A 56 1.12 17.10 12.18
N ALA A 57 2.00 18.12 12.31
CA ALA A 57 2.55 18.53 13.60
C ALA A 57 1.44 19.00 14.56
N ALA A 58 0.52 19.82 14.07
CA ALA A 58 -0.62 20.30 14.84
C ALA A 58 -1.55 19.18 15.30
N ALA A 59 -1.84 18.20 14.41
CA ALA A 59 -2.69 17.06 14.74
C ALA A 59 -2.12 16.17 15.84
N LEU A 60 -0.78 16.14 15.99
CA LEU A 60 -0.07 15.36 17.01
C LEU A 60 0.28 16.18 18.26
N GLY A 61 0.02 17.49 18.26
CA GLY A 61 0.43 18.38 19.36
C GLY A 61 1.95 18.51 19.53
N ILE A 62 2.71 18.29 18.45
CA ILE A 62 4.18 18.42 18.47
C ILE A 62 4.65 19.69 17.77
N SER A 63 5.86 20.15 18.09
CA SER A 63 6.45 21.30 17.40
C SER A 63 6.81 20.95 15.95
N LYS A 64 6.76 21.96 15.05
CA LYS A 64 7.25 21.83 13.69
C LYS A 64 8.71 21.35 13.67
N ARG A 65 9.54 21.87 14.54
CA ARG A 65 10.95 21.50 14.70
C ARG A 65 11.07 19.98 14.95
N THR A 66 10.31 19.44 15.91
CA THR A 66 10.30 18.01 16.22
C THR A 66 9.91 17.16 15.02
N LEU A 67 8.89 17.59 14.25
CA LEU A 67 8.49 16.88 13.04
C LEU A 67 9.61 16.87 12.00
N TYR A 68 10.25 18.02 11.73
CA TYR A 68 11.32 18.14 10.73
C TYR A 68 12.62 17.46 11.16
N GLU A 69 12.89 17.31 12.46
CA GLU A 69 14.00 16.49 12.99
C GLU A 69 13.81 14.99 12.72
N ILE A 70 12.55 14.52 12.61
CA ILE A 70 12.22 13.10 12.34
C ILE A 70 12.04 12.86 10.84
N PHE A 71 11.38 13.75 10.14
CA PHE A 71 11.13 13.70 8.69
C PHE A 71 11.49 15.03 8.04
N GLU A 72 12.69 15.10 7.48
CA GLU A 72 13.25 16.31 6.86
C GLU A 72 12.35 16.90 5.76
N THR A 73 11.64 16.05 5.02
CA THR A 73 10.74 16.47 3.94
C THR A 73 9.43 15.67 3.92
N LYS A 74 8.40 16.29 3.37
CA LYS A 74 7.11 15.63 3.13
C LYS A 74 7.26 14.40 2.21
N GLU A 75 8.17 14.44 1.22
CA GLU A 75 8.42 13.32 0.33
C GLU A 75 9.03 12.12 1.08
N LEU A 76 9.95 12.36 2.04
CA LEU A 76 10.49 11.30 2.88
C LEU A 76 9.41 10.67 3.75
N LEU A 77 8.61 11.50 4.42
CA LEU A 77 7.46 11.04 5.21
C LEU A 77 6.49 10.20 4.37
N LEU A 78 6.10 10.72 3.21
CA LEU A 78 5.21 10.01 2.28
C LEU A 78 5.82 8.70 1.79
N SER A 79 7.07 8.72 1.34
CA SER A 79 7.76 7.53 0.81
C SER A 79 7.85 6.41 1.84
N GLU A 80 8.15 6.75 3.10
CA GLU A 80 8.20 5.76 4.17
C GLU A 80 6.80 5.25 4.54
N GLY A 81 5.82 6.15 4.60
CA GLY A 81 4.42 5.78 4.83
C GLY A 81 3.88 4.84 3.75
N ILE A 82 4.16 5.13 2.48
CA ILE A 82 3.77 4.27 1.36
C ILE A 82 4.45 2.89 1.44
N ARG A 83 5.74 2.83 1.76
CA ARG A 83 6.46 1.54 1.93
C ARG A 83 5.85 0.68 3.03
N LYS A 84 5.57 1.29 4.19
CA LYS A 84 4.91 0.62 5.32
C LYS A 84 3.53 0.12 4.91
N TYR A 85 2.71 0.98 4.31
CA TYR A 85 1.39 0.63 3.81
C TYR A 85 1.43 -0.56 2.85
N TYR A 86 2.34 -0.54 1.86
CA TYR A 86 2.49 -1.64 0.91
C TYR A 86 2.92 -2.95 1.57
N ALA A 87 3.84 -2.92 2.53
CA ALA A 87 4.28 -4.12 3.25
C ALA A 87 3.12 -4.75 4.04
N GLU A 88 2.35 -3.95 4.80
CA GLU A 88 1.17 -4.39 5.55
C GLU A 88 0.09 -4.97 4.62
N ARG A 89 -0.09 -4.35 3.45
CA ARG A 89 -1.05 -4.80 2.42
C ARG A 89 -0.64 -6.13 1.79
N GLN A 90 0.62 -6.30 1.46
CA GLN A 90 1.13 -7.56 0.90
C GLN A 90 0.89 -8.73 1.87
N ASP A 91 1.13 -8.51 3.17
CA ASP A 91 0.85 -9.53 4.19
C ASP A 91 -0.66 -9.79 4.34
N TYR A 92 -1.49 -8.78 4.24
CA TYR A 92 -2.95 -8.93 4.25
C TYR A 92 -3.44 -9.72 3.04
N TYR A 93 -3.02 -9.35 1.82
CA TYR A 93 -3.35 -10.07 0.59
C TYR A 93 -2.93 -11.54 0.68
N ARG A 94 -1.70 -11.81 1.13
CA ARG A 94 -1.20 -13.17 1.29
C ARG A 94 -2.09 -13.99 2.21
N ARG A 95 -2.46 -13.47 3.37
CA ARG A 95 -3.35 -14.16 4.33
C ARG A 95 -4.73 -14.46 3.75
N VAL A 96 -5.32 -13.50 3.05
CA VAL A 96 -6.64 -13.67 2.44
C VAL A 96 -6.60 -14.69 1.31
N THR A 97 -5.60 -14.57 0.42
CA THR A 97 -5.51 -15.45 -0.77
C THR A 97 -5.12 -16.89 -0.42
N GLN A 98 -4.38 -17.11 0.68
CA GLN A 98 -4.07 -18.46 1.17
C GLN A 98 -5.32 -19.26 1.59
N GLN A 99 -6.41 -18.59 1.95
CA GLN A 99 -7.67 -19.23 2.33
C GLN A 99 -8.55 -19.56 1.12
N CYS A 100 -8.22 -19.03 -0.07
CA CYS A 100 -9.00 -19.22 -1.28
C CYS A 100 -8.68 -20.58 -1.94
N LYS A 101 -9.74 -21.33 -2.30
CA LYS A 101 -9.64 -22.67 -2.88
C LYS A 101 -9.21 -22.65 -4.36
N ASN A 102 -9.54 -21.59 -5.08
CA ASN A 102 -9.28 -21.44 -6.51
C ASN A 102 -9.05 -19.98 -6.89
N VAL A 103 -8.59 -19.75 -8.13
CA VAL A 103 -8.27 -18.40 -8.61
C VAL A 103 -9.50 -17.48 -8.66
N MET A 104 -10.70 -18.00 -8.84
CA MET A 104 -11.91 -17.16 -8.87
C MET A 104 -12.24 -16.61 -7.48
N GLU A 105 -12.07 -17.41 -6.42
CA GLU A 105 -12.19 -16.92 -5.04
C GLU A 105 -11.14 -15.86 -4.72
N VAL A 106 -9.89 -16.03 -5.20
CA VAL A 106 -8.83 -15.00 -5.10
C VAL A 106 -9.26 -13.72 -5.79
N LEU A 107 -9.79 -13.81 -7.01
CA LEU A 107 -10.25 -12.66 -7.78
C LEU A 107 -11.36 -11.89 -7.03
N VAL A 108 -12.35 -12.60 -6.48
CA VAL A 108 -13.43 -12.01 -5.65
C VAL A 108 -12.85 -11.30 -4.44
N ALA A 109 -11.95 -11.96 -3.72
CA ALA A 109 -11.35 -11.41 -2.51
C ALA A 109 -10.57 -10.13 -2.81
N ILE A 110 -9.72 -10.13 -3.85
CA ILE A 110 -8.95 -8.95 -4.26
C ILE A 110 -9.89 -7.83 -4.73
N TYR A 111 -10.91 -8.13 -5.52
CA TYR A 111 -11.91 -7.14 -5.95
C TYR A 111 -12.55 -6.44 -4.76
N ARG A 112 -13.08 -7.20 -3.78
CA ARG A 112 -13.72 -6.63 -2.59
C ARG A 112 -12.78 -5.74 -1.80
N ILE A 113 -11.52 -6.18 -1.63
CA ILE A 113 -10.50 -5.39 -0.95
C ILE A 113 -10.24 -4.08 -1.70
N LYS A 114 -10.07 -4.14 -3.03
CA LYS A 114 -9.79 -2.94 -3.85
C LYS A 114 -10.95 -1.95 -3.84
N VAL A 115 -12.18 -2.43 -3.92
CA VAL A 115 -13.37 -1.57 -3.84
C VAL A 115 -13.44 -0.87 -2.47
N ASP A 116 -13.25 -1.63 -1.37
CA ASP A 116 -13.29 -1.08 -0.01
C ASP A 116 -12.19 -0.03 0.22
N GLU A 117 -10.96 -0.28 -0.27
CA GLU A 117 -9.86 0.68 -0.21
C GLU A 117 -10.17 1.97 -0.96
N PHE A 118 -10.66 1.83 -2.19
CA PHE A 118 -10.94 2.97 -3.03
C PHE A 118 -12.06 3.83 -2.45
N ARG A 119 -13.09 3.22 -1.89
CA ARG A 119 -14.18 3.93 -1.20
C ARG A 119 -13.70 4.74 0.01
N LYS A 120 -12.70 4.25 0.73
CA LYS A 120 -12.14 4.88 1.94
C LYS A 120 -11.06 5.92 1.65
N THR A 121 -10.56 5.98 0.42
CA THR A 121 -9.42 6.83 0.04
C THR A 121 -9.86 7.90 -0.95
N ASN A 122 -9.51 9.17 -0.68
CA ASN A 122 -9.71 10.23 -1.66
C ASN A 122 -8.91 9.89 -2.93
N PRO A 123 -9.54 9.81 -4.11
CA PRO A 123 -8.86 9.47 -5.35
C PRO A 123 -7.68 10.40 -5.69
N GLN A 124 -7.70 11.64 -5.20
CA GLN A 124 -6.61 12.59 -5.36
C GLN A 124 -5.30 12.08 -4.70
N PHE A 125 -5.41 11.21 -3.67
CA PHE A 125 -4.24 10.56 -3.07
C PHE A 125 -3.46 9.76 -4.11
N TYR A 126 -4.14 8.95 -4.90
CA TYR A 126 -3.51 8.15 -5.96
C TYR A 126 -2.95 9.03 -7.10
N ALA A 127 -3.73 10.03 -7.54
CA ALA A 127 -3.33 10.96 -8.59
C ALA A 127 -2.12 11.85 -8.21
N ASP A 128 -1.87 12.03 -6.92
CA ASP A 128 -0.72 12.81 -6.45
C ASP A 128 0.56 11.98 -6.32
N MET A 129 0.51 10.65 -6.22
CA MET A 129 1.67 9.79 -5.93
C MET A 129 2.80 9.94 -6.95
N ASP A 130 2.46 10.01 -8.24
CA ASP A 130 3.43 10.10 -9.33
C ASP A 130 4.21 11.43 -9.34
N LYS A 131 3.73 12.44 -8.61
CA LYS A 131 4.38 13.75 -8.47
C LYS A 131 5.57 13.72 -7.50
N TYR A 132 5.77 12.61 -6.79
CA TYR A 132 6.85 12.42 -5.81
C TYR A 132 7.84 11.37 -6.33
N PRO A 133 9.04 11.77 -6.81
CA PRO A 133 9.97 10.87 -7.50
C PRO A 133 10.37 9.62 -6.71
N LYS A 134 10.52 9.73 -5.38
CA LYS A 134 10.85 8.58 -4.52
C LYS A 134 9.70 7.58 -4.44
N VAL A 135 8.46 8.08 -4.42
CA VAL A 135 7.24 7.25 -4.41
C VAL A 135 7.06 6.60 -5.77
N ALA A 136 7.14 7.36 -6.86
CA ALA A 136 7.00 6.86 -8.23
C ALA A 136 8.00 5.73 -8.51
N ARG A 137 9.28 5.89 -8.13
CA ARG A 137 10.31 4.84 -8.28
C ARG A 137 9.95 3.58 -7.49
N PHE A 138 9.49 3.72 -6.26
CA PHE A 138 9.05 2.58 -5.46
C PHE A 138 7.85 1.87 -6.08
N LEU A 139 6.84 2.60 -6.54
CA LEU A 139 5.65 2.04 -7.19
C LEU A 139 6.00 1.30 -8.49
N ASN A 140 6.92 1.84 -9.29
CA ASN A 140 7.40 1.16 -10.50
C ASN A 140 8.11 -0.17 -10.18
N GLN A 141 8.89 -0.23 -9.08
CA GLN A 141 9.49 -1.49 -8.61
C GLN A 141 8.42 -2.49 -8.16
N GLN A 142 7.39 -2.03 -7.44
CA GLN A 142 6.27 -2.87 -7.02
C GLN A 142 5.46 -3.38 -8.23
N ASN A 143 5.30 -2.56 -9.26
CA ASN A 143 4.59 -2.97 -10.48
C ASN A 143 5.27 -4.16 -11.18
N GLN A 144 6.60 -4.20 -11.22
CA GLN A 144 7.35 -5.34 -11.76
C GLN A 144 7.12 -6.63 -10.96
N GLN A 145 7.01 -6.54 -9.64
CA GLN A 145 6.69 -7.70 -8.80
C GLN A 145 5.24 -8.14 -9.02
N THR A 146 4.31 -7.20 -9.07
CA THR A 146 2.89 -7.44 -9.35
C THR A 146 2.69 -8.13 -10.70
N HIS A 147 3.45 -7.74 -11.72
CA HIS A 147 3.45 -8.40 -13.03
C HIS A 147 3.80 -9.90 -12.93
N LYS A 148 4.92 -10.22 -12.26
CA LYS A 148 5.32 -11.63 -12.05
C LYS A 148 4.28 -12.44 -11.28
N ASP A 149 3.68 -11.85 -10.26
CA ASP A 149 2.67 -12.53 -9.45
C ASP A 149 1.37 -12.74 -10.24
N MET A 150 1.03 -11.78 -11.12
CA MET A 150 -0.11 -11.91 -12.04
C MET A 150 0.09 -13.06 -13.02
N LEU A 151 1.28 -13.21 -13.64
CA LEU A 151 1.55 -14.31 -14.55
C LEU A 151 1.38 -15.67 -13.86
N LYS A 152 1.93 -15.84 -12.64
CA LYS A 152 1.70 -17.05 -11.83
C LYS A 152 0.23 -17.30 -11.50
N PHE A 153 -0.51 -16.23 -11.23
CA PHE A 153 -1.95 -16.32 -11.00
C PHE A 153 -2.69 -16.80 -12.25
N MET A 154 -2.30 -16.31 -13.43
CA MET A 154 -2.88 -16.76 -14.70
C MET A 154 -2.52 -18.23 -15.02
N GLU A 155 -1.25 -18.64 -14.83
CA GLU A 155 -0.80 -20.04 -14.96
C GLU A 155 -1.62 -20.99 -14.07
N ARG A 156 -1.84 -20.61 -12.81
CA ARG A 156 -2.70 -21.36 -11.90
C ARG A 156 -4.13 -21.42 -12.41
N GLY A 157 -4.67 -20.33 -12.91
CA GLY A 157 -6.03 -20.26 -13.45
C GLY A 157 -6.24 -21.12 -14.71
N ILE A 158 -5.22 -21.25 -15.56
CA ILE A 158 -5.19 -22.18 -16.70
C ILE A 158 -5.23 -23.61 -16.17
N TYR A 159 -4.34 -23.95 -15.23
CA TYR A 159 -4.30 -25.28 -14.61
C TYR A 159 -5.63 -25.67 -13.95
N GLU A 160 -6.29 -24.75 -13.27
CA GLU A 160 -7.60 -24.93 -12.65
C GLU A 160 -8.76 -24.92 -13.69
N GLY A 161 -8.48 -24.61 -14.96
CA GLY A 161 -9.44 -24.60 -16.07
C GLY A 161 -10.39 -23.40 -16.08
N TYR A 162 -10.05 -22.30 -15.41
CA TYR A 162 -10.83 -21.06 -15.42
C TYR A 162 -10.38 -20.09 -16.50
N PHE A 163 -9.08 -20.08 -16.85
CA PHE A 163 -8.53 -19.19 -17.86
C PHE A 163 -8.11 -19.98 -19.09
N ARG A 164 -8.12 -19.30 -20.23
CA ARG A 164 -7.78 -19.85 -21.54
C ARG A 164 -6.27 -20.02 -21.65
N ASP A 165 -5.80 -21.06 -22.35
CA ASP A 165 -4.38 -21.35 -22.60
C ASP A 165 -3.87 -20.78 -23.94
N ASP A 166 -4.77 -20.28 -24.79
CA ASP A 166 -4.47 -19.66 -26.09
C ASP A 166 -4.27 -18.14 -26.04
N VAL A 167 -4.16 -17.55 -24.82
CA VAL A 167 -4.00 -16.11 -24.62
C VAL A 167 -2.55 -15.75 -24.31
N ASN A 168 -2.05 -14.68 -24.92
CA ASN A 168 -0.77 -14.08 -24.53
C ASN A 168 -0.98 -13.20 -23.29
N TYR A 169 -0.63 -13.70 -22.11
CA TYR A 169 -0.82 -13.01 -20.84
C TYR A 169 0.12 -11.83 -20.60
N GLU A 170 1.24 -11.74 -21.34
CA GLU A 170 2.08 -10.53 -21.35
C GLU A 170 1.32 -9.36 -22.00
N LEU A 171 0.64 -9.59 -23.11
CA LEU A 171 -0.20 -8.58 -23.76
C LEU A 171 -1.44 -8.25 -22.91
N ALA A 172 -2.04 -9.23 -22.26
CA ALA A 172 -3.15 -9.01 -21.33
C ALA A 172 -2.70 -8.10 -20.14
N TRP A 173 -1.51 -8.31 -19.60
CA TRP A 173 -0.95 -7.43 -18.58
C TRP A 173 -0.82 -5.99 -19.07
N LEU A 174 -0.25 -5.78 -20.25
CA LEU A 174 -0.12 -4.44 -20.82
C LEU A 174 -1.47 -3.74 -20.98
N LEU A 175 -2.51 -4.51 -21.37
CA LEU A 175 -3.88 -3.98 -21.47
C LEU A 175 -4.42 -3.55 -20.11
N PHE A 176 -4.29 -4.37 -19.05
CA PHE A 176 -4.74 -4.00 -17.70
C PHE A 176 -3.96 -2.81 -17.12
N ASP A 177 -2.64 -2.75 -17.34
CA ASP A 177 -1.82 -1.60 -16.94
C ASP A 177 -2.26 -0.32 -17.66
N ALA A 178 -2.51 -0.40 -18.96
CA ALA A 178 -3.02 0.72 -19.76
C ALA A 178 -4.42 1.18 -19.28
N LEU A 179 -5.33 0.24 -19.01
CA LEU A 179 -6.66 0.56 -18.46
C LEU A 179 -6.55 1.27 -17.11
N GLY A 180 -5.73 0.76 -16.20
CA GLY A 180 -5.51 1.40 -14.90
C GLY A 180 -4.97 2.82 -15.02
N LYS A 181 -3.96 3.02 -15.88
CA LYS A 181 -3.40 4.36 -16.19
C LYS A 181 -4.45 5.26 -16.80
N TYR A 182 -5.24 4.78 -17.76
CA TYR A 182 -6.30 5.55 -18.40
C TYR A 182 -7.34 6.04 -17.39
N VAL A 183 -7.80 5.17 -16.49
CA VAL A 183 -8.74 5.51 -15.41
C VAL A 183 -8.19 6.65 -14.54
N MET A 184 -6.91 6.58 -14.18
CA MET A 184 -6.27 7.57 -13.31
C MET A 184 -6.01 8.91 -14.03
N VAL A 185 -5.44 8.87 -15.24
CA VAL A 185 -5.09 10.07 -16.03
C VAL A 185 -6.35 10.85 -16.40
N ASN A 186 -7.40 10.15 -16.85
CA ASN A 186 -8.67 10.78 -17.25
C ASN A 186 -9.63 10.99 -16.07
N GLN A 187 -9.23 10.67 -14.85
CA GLN A 187 -9.99 10.87 -13.62
C GLN A 187 -11.41 10.28 -13.70
N LEU A 188 -11.57 9.09 -14.32
CA LEU A 188 -12.87 8.46 -14.52
C LEU A 188 -13.61 8.22 -13.19
N TYR A 189 -12.87 8.05 -12.09
CA TYR A 189 -13.39 7.93 -10.73
C TYR A 189 -14.18 9.16 -10.25
N ARG A 190 -14.18 10.28 -11.00
CA ARG A 190 -15.03 11.46 -10.71
C ARG A 190 -16.40 11.37 -11.37
N GLN A 191 -16.55 10.53 -12.40
CA GLN A 191 -17.76 10.38 -13.19
C GLN A 191 -18.47 9.06 -12.93
N TYR A 192 -17.70 8.02 -12.60
CA TYR A 192 -18.18 6.65 -12.39
C TYR A 192 -17.76 6.13 -11.03
N THR A 193 -18.59 5.28 -10.43
CA THR A 193 -18.23 4.56 -9.21
C THR A 193 -17.12 3.55 -9.48
N ILE A 194 -16.41 3.15 -8.43
CA ILE A 194 -15.35 2.14 -8.57
C ILE A 194 -15.93 0.80 -9.06
N GLU A 195 -17.15 0.47 -8.66
CA GLU A 195 -17.86 -0.72 -9.08
C GLU A 195 -18.15 -0.69 -10.58
N GLU A 196 -18.66 0.44 -11.11
CA GLU A 196 -18.91 0.62 -12.54
C GLU A 196 -17.62 0.50 -13.35
N ILE A 197 -16.51 1.05 -12.85
CA ILE A 197 -15.18 0.92 -13.49
C ILE A 197 -14.75 -0.56 -13.52
N PHE A 198 -14.88 -1.29 -12.40
CA PHE A 198 -14.54 -2.69 -12.38
C PHE A 198 -15.44 -3.52 -13.29
N GLN A 199 -16.74 -3.32 -13.23
CA GLN A 199 -17.72 -4.09 -14.03
C GLN A 199 -17.52 -3.89 -15.53
N ASN A 200 -17.33 -2.64 -15.96
CA ASN A 200 -17.35 -2.30 -17.38
C ASN A 200 -15.97 -2.27 -18.05
N LEU A 201 -14.90 -2.13 -17.30
CA LEU A 201 -13.54 -2.19 -17.85
C LEU A 201 -12.81 -3.47 -17.44
N VAL A 202 -12.72 -3.75 -16.15
CA VAL A 202 -11.89 -4.87 -15.67
C VAL A 202 -12.56 -6.22 -15.97
N PHE A 203 -13.81 -6.42 -15.58
CA PHE A 203 -14.50 -7.70 -15.75
C PHE A 203 -14.88 -7.99 -17.20
N VAL A 204 -15.20 -6.98 -18.00
CA VAL A 204 -15.38 -7.16 -19.44
C VAL A 204 -14.11 -7.67 -20.10
N THR A 205 -12.95 -7.09 -19.75
CA THR A 205 -11.64 -7.56 -20.25
C THR A 205 -11.31 -8.96 -19.73
N MET A 206 -11.50 -9.20 -18.42
CA MET A 206 -11.27 -10.52 -17.80
C MET A 206 -12.12 -11.63 -18.44
N ARG A 207 -13.36 -11.33 -18.80
CA ARG A 207 -14.27 -12.29 -19.46
C ARG A 207 -13.67 -12.86 -20.76
N GLY A 208 -12.94 -12.01 -21.52
CA GLY A 208 -12.22 -12.44 -22.71
C GLY A 208 -11.07 -13.41 -22.45
N LEU A 209 -10.54 -13.44 -21.24
CA LEU A 209 -9.47 -14.35 -20.81
C LEU A 209 -10.00 -15.66 -20.21
N CYS A 210 -11.30 -15.74 -19.92
CA CYS A 210 -11.92 -16.87 -19.25
C CYS A 210 -12.35 -17.97 -20.22
N THR A 211 -12.30 -19.23 -19.76
CA THR A 211 -13.04 -20.35 -20.34
C THR A 211 -14.54 -20.18 -20.03
N GLU A 212 -15.40 -21.05 -20.60
CA GLU A 212 -16.80 -21.08 -20.25
C GLU A 212 -17.05 -21.28 -18.74
N LYS A 213 -16.24 -22.16 -18.11
CA LYS A 213 -16.23 -22.36 -16.65
C LYS A 213 -15.86 -21.08 -15.90
N GLY A 214 -14.85 -20.37 -16.39
CA GLY A 214 -14.40 -19.11 -15.82
C GLY A 214 -15.45 -18.01 -15.93
N VAL A 215 -16.10 -17.86 -17.09
CA VAL A 215 -17.18 -16.89 -17.30
C VAL A 215 -18.35 -17.15 -16.33
N LYS A 216 -18.81 -18.40 -16.20
CA LYS A 216 -19.87 -18.77 -15.24
C LYS A 216 -19.51 -18.46 -13.79
N ALA A 217 -18.22 -18.57 -13.45
CA ALA A 217 -17.74 -18.19 -12.10
C ALA A 217 -17.64 -16.67 -11.92
N LEU A 218 -17.19 -15.94 -12.96
CA LEU A 218 -17.09 -14.48 -12.96
C LEU A 218 -18.47 -13.82 -12.82
N ASP A 219 -19.49 -14.35 -13.51
CA ASP A 219 -20.88 -13.86 -13.48
C ASP A 219 -21.54 -13.94 -12.10
N LYS A 220 -20.99 -14.72 -11.17
CA LYS A 220 -21.45 -14.78 -9.79
C LYS A 220 -20.79 -13.70 -8.89
N ILE A 221 -19.79 -12.99 -9.41
CA ILE A 221 -19.05 -11.94 -8.68
C ILE A 221 -19.69 -10.58 -8.95
N VAL A 222 -20.21 -10.39 -10.12
CA VAL A 222 -20.85 -9.18 -10.65
C VAL A 222 -22.35 -9.24 -10.37
#